data_e9666aeb406f0ab78221367fee70c560
#
_entry.id   e9666aeb406f0ab78221367fee70c560
#
_cell.length_a   1.000
_cell.length_b   1.000
_cell.length_c   1.000
_cell.angle_alpha   90.00
_cell.angle_beta   90.00
_cell.angle_gamma   90.00
#
_symmetry.space_group_name_H-M   'P 1'
#
loop_
_entity.id
_entity.type
_entity.pdbx_description
1 polymer ?
#
loop_
_entity_poly.entity_id
_entity_poly.type
_entity_poly.pdbx_seq_one_letter_code
_entity_poly.pdbx_strand_id
1 'polypeptide(L)'
;MLAAMLLVTMITVIMTFVHASKMLAVKGVAAEAGLLWCESVLGEYDLNLRNRYGLFGFYGVESDISEKIDDYAQRSFADKRYIRYEGSSCELYEYSLASVRNFREQAVKTGKLVAAGVVKKPDCGIRAAVSADTPVDGEAVLQELPSAGMREGMRLPSLKQLGRGEKENPVKKGSDRYFEDRYIQTFFRDFLDEETSPVYFRGEVEYVLAGKKSDKENQRTVKRALMTMRTVLNLAYILKEPEMKAKTAAAAALLAPEAQPAMQKAVETAWAAAEAWNDCQLLQNGKKVPWMKDRKSWATDLESVIRSFSAEKGKSSLKKRTPYVDPGNVDGPDYGGYLAVLLYAMNREVKIMRAMDLIQINMRRCYYGSFRIRNYSCGLDAELKINGSRVHVRKMY
;
A
#
# COMPACT_ATOMS: atom_id res chain seq x y z
N MET A 1 -26.71 74.50 -4.91
CA MET A 1 -26.02 73.58 -3.94
C MET A 1 -26.46 72.14 -4.09
N LEU A 2 -27.75 71.79 -4.05
CA LEU A 2 -28.24 70.37 -4.07
C LEU A 2 -27.80 69.55 -5.31
N ALA A 3 -27.88 70.14 -6.52
CA ALA A 3 -27.46 69.57 -7.80
C ALA A 3 -25.96 69.23 -7.84
N ALA A 4 -25.11 70.11 -7.26
CA ALA A 4 -23.67 69.87 -7.16
C ALA A 4 -23.33 68.72 -6.21
N MET A 5 -24.05 68.64 -5.09
CA MET A 5 -23.89 67.47 -4.15
C MET A 5 -24.32 66.17 -4.79
N LEU A 6 -25.43 66.14 -5.52
CA LEU A 6 -25.88 64.99 -6.26
C LEU A 6 -24.90 64.52 -7.35
N LEU A 7 -24.31 65.48 -8.06
CA LEU A 7 -23.31 65.23 -9.09
C LEU A 7 -22.04 64.60 -8.47
N VAL A 8 -21.55 65.13 -7.35
CA VAL A 8 -20.38 64.63 -6.65
C VAL A 8 -20.63 63.19 -6.12
N THR A 9 -21.80 62.96 -5.52
CA THR A 9 -22.15 61.61 -5.04
C THR A 9 -22.26 60.60 -6.21
N MET A 10 -22.85 60.97 -7.32
CA MET A 10 -22.94 60.13 -8.50
C MET A 10 -21.57 59.82 -9.11
N ILE A 11 -20.67 60.78 -9.21
CA ILE A 11 -19.29 60.56 -9.65
C ILE A 11 -18.55 59.61 -8.69
N THR A 12 -18.70 59.81 -7.37
CA THR A 12 -18.07 58.97 -6.38
C THR A 12 -18.55 57.50 -6.48
N VAL A 13 -19.85 57.30 -6.68
CA VAL A 13 -20.43 55.97 -6.88
C VAL A 13 -19.89 55.32 -8.15
N ILE A 14 -19.85 56.03 -9.27
CA ILE A 14 -19.30 55.54 -10.54
C ILE A 14 -17.82 55.16 -10.37
N MET A 15 -17.01 56.05 -9.76
CA MET A 15 -15.58 55.77 -9.53
C MET A 15 -15.37 54.56 -8.64
N THR A 16 -16.20 54.38 -7.62
CA THR A 16 -16.15 53.19 -6.74
C THR A 16 -16.48 51.92 -7.51
N PHE A 17 -17.50 51.99 -8.37
CA PHE A 17 -17.90 50.85 -9.22
C PHE A 17 -16.79 50.48 -10.23
N VAL A 18 -16.19 51.46 -10.89
CA VAL A 18 -15.07 51.24 -11.81
C VAL A 18 -13.87 50.66 -11.09
N HIS A 19 -13.56 51.17 -9.89
CA HIS A 19 -12.46 50.63 -9.07
C HIS A 19 -12.73 49.17 -8.65
N ALA A 20 -13.92 48.87 -8.16
CA ALA A 20 -14.31 47.52 -7.77
C ALA A 20 -14.26 46.55 -8.96
N SER A 21 -14.78 46.95 -10.12
CA SER A 21 -14.74 46.14 -11.35
C SER A 21 -13.32 45.87 -11.81
N LYS A 22 -12.44 46.88 -11.75
CA LYS A 22 -11.01 46.72 -12.06
C LYS A 22 -10.32 45.74 -11.09
N MET A 23 -10.61 45.83 -9.79
CA MET A 23 -10.04 44.95 -8.80
C MET A 23 -10.51 43.49 -8.99
N LEU A 24 -11.79 43.29 -9.33
CA LEU A 24 -12.30 41.94 -9.64
C LEU A 24 -11.65 41.36 -10.89
N ALA A 25 -11.50 42.16 -11.95
CA ALA A 25 -10.82 41.73 -13.17
C ALA A 25 -9.34 41.32 -12.89
N VAL A 26 -8.62 42.14 -12.12
CA VAL A 26 -7.24 41.84 -11.72
C VAL A 26 -7.17 40.53 -10.92
N LYS A 27 -8.08 40.32 -9.95
CA LYS A 27 -8.13 39.07 -9.17
C LYS A 27 -8.41 37.87 -10.06
N GLY A 28 -9.31 37.99 -11.03
CA GLY A 28 -9.59 36.90 -11.99
C GLY A 28 -8.35 36.53 -12.80
N VAL A 29 -7.69 37.52 -13.41
CA VAL A 29 -6.45 37.29 -14.16
C VAL A 29 -5.34 36.71 -13.29
N ALA A 30 -5.23 37.18 -12.05
CA ALA A 30 -4.24 36.64 -11.09
C ALA A 30 -4.52 35.20 -10.70
N ALA A 31 -5.78 34.83 -10.48
CA ALA A 31 -6.17 33.45 -10.14
C ALA A 31 -5.89 32.49 -11.31
N GLU A 32 -6.26 32.88 -12.54
CA GLU A 32 -6.00 32.09 -13.74
C GLU A 32 -4.49 31.89 -13.98
N ALA A 33 -3.72 32.99 -13.91
CA ALA A 33 -2.27 32.94 -14.05
C ALA A 33 -1.63 32.09 -12.94
N GLY A 34 -2.06 32.26 -11.68
CA GLY A 34 -1.60 31.50 -10.56
C GLY A 34 -1.88 29.99 -10.71
N LEU A 35 -3.05 29.60 -11.26
CA LEU A 35 -3.33 28.19 -11.56
C LEU A 35 -2.35 27.63 -12.59
N LEU A 36 -2.02 28.38 -13.65
CA LEU A 36 -1.04 27.95 -14.65
C LEU A 36 0.36 27.79 -14.06
N TRP A 37 0.77 28.70 -13.16
CA TRP A 37 2.07 28.58 -12.48
C TRP A 37 2.11 27.37 -11.55
N CYS A 38 1.04 27.14 -10.79
CA CYS A 38 0.92 25.92 -9.98
C CYS A 38 0.98 24.66 -10.85
N GLU A 39 0.32 24.64 -12.02
CA GLU A 39 0.40 23.53 -12.97
C GLU A 39 1.82 23.35 -13.51
N SER A 40 2.56 24.42 -13.74
CA SER A 40 3.96 24.36 -14.18
C SER A 40 4.85 23.73 -13.10
N VAL A 41 4.66 24.11 -11.82
CA VAL A 41 5.36 23.48 -10.69
C VAL A 41 4.99 22.00 -10.58
N LEU A 42 3.72 21.65 -10.68
CA LEU A 42 3.27 20.25 -10.67
C LEU A 42 3.85 19.45 -11.86
N GLY A 43 4.13 20.11 -12.99
CA GLY A 43 4.78 19.49 -14.14
C GLY A 43 6.20 18.99 -13.87
N GLU A 44 6.86 19.45 -12.81
CA GLU A 44 8.21 19.03 -12.39
C GLU A 44 8.20 17.76 -11.51
N TYR A 45 7.21 16.89 -11.63
CA TYR A 45 7.12 15.65 -10.85
C TYR A 45 8.27 14.70 -11.14
N ASP A 46 8.65 13.91 -10.13
CA ASP A 46 9.71 12.89 -10.23
C ASP A 46 9.28 11.74 -11.16
N LEU A 47 10.02 11.58 -12.26
CA LEU A 47 9.74 10.56 -13.27
C LEU A 47 9.98 9.13 -12.75
N ASN A 48 10.94 8.92 -11.86
CA ASN A 48 11.22 7.60 -11.30
C ASN A 48 10.12 7.18 -10.35
N LEU A 49 9.63 8.10 -9.52
CA LEU A 49 8.50 7.87 -8.61
C LEU A 49 7.23 7.55 -9.41
N ARG A 50 6.94 8.33 -10.47
CA ARG A 50 5.79 8.07 -11.35
C ARG A 50 5.91 6.76 -12.10
N ASN A 51 7.03 6.52 -12.77
CA ASN A 51 7.19 5.36 -13.64
C ASN A 51 7.23 4.05 -12.87
N ARG A 52 7.83 4.06 -11.67
CA ARG A 52 7.98 2.86 -10.86
C ARG A 52 6.78 2.57 -9.96
N TYR A 53 6.12 3.62 -9.44
CA TYR A 53 5.07 3.46 -8.43
C TYR A 53 3.73 4.08 -8.81
N GLY A 54 3.66 4.74 -9.98
CA GLY A 54 2.44 5.42 -10.42
C GLY A 54 2.02 6.58 -9.50
N LEU A 55 2.98 7.17 -8.78
CA LEU A 55 2.76 8.27 -7.85
C LEU A 55 3.32 9.56 -8.43
N PHE A 56 2.58 10.65 -8.25
CA PHE A 56 3.00 11.97 -8.63
C PHE A 56 3.43 12.76 -7.40
N GLY A 57 4.62 13.31 -7.46
CA GLY A 57 5.18 14.16 -6.43
C GLY A 57 6.35 14.95 -6.98
N PHE A 58 6.42 16.22 -6.66
CA PHE A 58 7.57 17.08 -6.96
C PHE A 58 8.40 17.31 -5.71
N TYR A 59 9.70 17.47 -5.88
CA TYR A 59 10.63 17.83 -4.83
C TYR A 59 10.72 19.34 -4.70
N GLY A 60 10.68 19.88 -3.50
CA GLY A 60 10.91 21.30 -3.23
C GLY A 60 10.56 21.68 -1.80
N VAL A 61 11.13 22.80 -1.38
CA VAL A 61 10.75 23.47 -0.13
C VAL A 61 9.94 24.73 -0.46
N GLU A 62 9.16 25.21 0.50
CA GLU A 62 8.21 26.31 0.31
C GLU A 62 8.87 27.58 -0.24
N SER A 63 10.11 27.91 0.20
CA SER A 63 10.88 29.03 -0.30
C SER A 63 11.17 28.95 -1.80
N ASP A 64 11.67 27.79 -2.24
CA ASP A 64 12.09 27.58 -3.64
C ASP A 64 10.89 27.62 -4.59
N ILE A 65 9.75 27.09 -4.14
CA ILE A 65 8.51 27.11 -4.93
C ILE A 65 7.94 28.52 -4.99
N SER A 66 7.99 29.30 -3.89
CA SER A 66 7.59 30.71 -3.89
C SER A 66 8.46 31.53 -4.84
N GLU A 67 9.79 31.34 -4.82
CA GLU A 67 10.70 32.01 -5.74
C GLU A 67 10.40 31.69 -7.22
N LYS A 68 10.12 30.43 -7.54
CA LYS A 68 9.70 30.03 -8.90
C LYS A 68 8.40 30.71 -9.32
N ILE A 69 7.41 30.78 -8.43
CA ILE A 69 6.14 31.47 -8.72
C ILE A 69 6.37 32.96 -8.91
N ASP A 70 7.24 33.57 -8.10
CA ASP A 70 7.63 34.97 -8.25
C ASP A 70 8.27 35.24 -9.62
N ASP A 71 9.15 34.37 -10.09
CA ASP A 71 9.75 34.42 -11.43
C ASP A 71 8.71 34.33 -12.54
N TYR A 72 7.76 33.41 -12.42
CA TYR A 72 6.67 33.25 -13.39
C TYR A 72 5.78 34.51 -13.39
N ALA A 73 5.46 35.05 -12.22
CA ALA A 73 4.64 36.26 -12.07
C ALA A 73 5.31 37.48 -12.70
N GLN A 74 6.59 37.69 -12.41
CA GLN A 74 7.35 38.80 -12.96
C GLN A 74 7.35 38.79 -14.50
N ARG A 75 7.61 37.61 -15.10
CA ARG A 75 7.60 37.45 -16.56
C ARG A 75 6.19 37.59 -17.15
N SER A 76 5.17 37.06 -16.52
CA SER A 76 3.79 37.07 -17.01
C SER A 76 3.15 38.47 -16.93
N PHE A 77 3.58 39.31 -15.98
CA PHE A 77 3.01 40.63 -15.73
C PHE A 77 3.91 41.79 -16.13
N ALA A 78 5.08 41.55 -16.71
CA ALA A 78 6.06 42.56 -17.10
C ALA A 78 5.44 43.71 -17.93
N ASP A 79 4.57 43.39 -18.88
CA ASP A 79 3.93 44.36 -19.78
C ASP A 79 2.57 44.90 -19.28
N LYS A 80 2.09 44.42 -18.12
CA LYS A 80 0.75 44.74 -17.60
C LYS A 80 0.80 45.83 -16.54
N ARG A 81 0.93 47.11 -16.94
CA ARG A 81 1.04 48.26 -16.03
C ARG A 81 -0.06 48.39 -14.97
N TYR A 82 -1.22 47.76 -15.15
CA TYR A 82 -2.33 47.79 -14.21
C TYR A 82 -2.26 46.68 -13.14
N ILE A 83 -1.31 45.75 -13.26
CA ILE A 83 -1.06 44.67 -12.29
C ILE A 83 0.25 44.97 -11.58
N ARG A 84 0.19 45.19 -10.27
CA ARG A 84 1.36 45.32 -9.41
C ARG A 84 1.48 44.02 -8.60
N TYR A 85 2.42 43.19 -8.99
CA TYR A 85 2.78 42.02 -8.25
C TYR A 85 3.67 42.38 -7.05
N GLU A 86 3.36 41.83 -5.85
CA GLU A 86 4.01 42.16 -4.57
C GLU A 86 4.73 40.96 -3.93
N GLY A 87 4.55 39.77 -4.47
CA GLY A 87 5.17 38.54 -4.03
C GLY A 87 4.19 37.42 -3.82
N SER A 88 4.73 36.20 -3.57
CA SER A 88 3.95 35.02 -3.25
C SER A 88 4.44 34.33 -1.96
N SER A 89 3.61 33.46 -1.42
CA SER A 89 3.98 32.48 -0.42
C SER A 89 3.29 31.16 -0.72
N CYS A 90 4.01 30.04 -0.49
CA CYS A 90 3.48 28.71 -0.76
C CYS A 90 3.43 27.90 0.51
N GLU A 91 2.41 27.04 0.64
CA GLU A 91 2.28 26.04 1.68
C GLU A 91 2.29 24.65 1.04
N LEU A 92 3.18 23.79 1.50
CA LEU A 92 3.38 22.41 1.02
C LEU A 92 3.04 21.36 2.06
N TYR A 93 2.99 21.73 3.34
CA TYR A 93 2.87 20.79 4.45
C TYR A 93 1.65 19.86 4.34
N GLU A 94 0.48 20.40 4.01
CA GLU A 94 -0.74 19.61 3.84
C GLU A 94 -0.70 18.67 2.63
N TYR A 95 0.18 18.93 1.67
CA TYR A 95 0.34 18.17 0.43
C TYR A 95 1.49 17.18 0.45
N SER A 96 2.17 17.01 1.59
CA SER A 96 3.26 16.05 1.71
C SER A 96 2.81 14.64 1.28
N LEU A 97 3.60 13.99 0.42
CA LEU A 97 3.35 12.62 -0.02
C LEU A 97 3.56 11.60 1.12
N ALA A 98 4.26 11.97 2.20
CA ALA A 98 4.37 11.17 3.41
C ALA A 98 3.09 11.16 4.26
N SER A 99 2.09 12.00 3.95
CA SER A 99 0.78 11.93 4.58
C SER A 99 0.05 10.67 4.15
N VAL A 100 -0.42 9.87 5.14
CA VAL A 100 -1.20 8.65 4.88
C VAL A 100 -2.42 8.93 4.00
N ARG A 101 -3.06 10.09 4.17
CA ARG A 101 -4.21 10.50 3.38
C ARG A 101 -3.83 10.72 1.91
N ASN A 102 -2.84 11.55 1.65
CA ASN A 102 -2.43 11.94 0.31
C ASN A 102 -1.89 10.74 -0.48
N PHE A 103 -1.01 9.97 0.15
CA PHE A 103 -0.49 8.73 -0.45
C PHE A 103 -1.62 7.76 -0.80
N ARG A 104 -2.54 7.53 0.14
CA ARG A 104 -3.67 6.62 -0.07
C ARG A 104 -4.58 7.06 -1.21
N GLU A 105 -4.88 8.35 -1.33
CA GLU A 105 -5.69 8.88 -2.42
C GLU A 105 -5.06 8.58 -3.78
N GLN A 106 -3.74 8.76 -3.93
CA GLN A 106 -3.03 8.41 -5.15
C GLN A 106 -2.95 6.90 -5.38
N ALA A 107 -2.65 6.12 -4.34
CA ALA A 107 -2.58 4.66 -4.42
C ALA A 107 -3.94 4.06 -4.84
N VAL A 108 -5.06 4.59 -4.32
CA VAL A 108 -6.41 4.17 -4.73
C VAL A 108 -6.70 4.56 -6.18
N LYS A 109 -6.38 5.79 -6.61
CA LYS A 109 -6.54 6.21 -8.02
C LYS A 109 -5.77 5.28 -8.95
N THR A 110 -4.50 5.02 -8.65
CA THR A 110 -3.64 4.13 -9.43
C THR A 110 -4.14 2.68 -9.37
N GLY A 111 -4.57 2.20 -8.19
CA GLY A 111 -5.15 0.87 -8.02
C GLY A 111 -6.44 0.65 -8.82
N LYS A 112 -7.26 1.68 -9.01
CA LYS A 112 -8.43 1.64 -9.91
C LYS A 112 -8.00 1.47 -11.36
N LEU A 113 -6.96 2.17 -11.81
CA LEU A 113 -6.40 2.03 -13.16
C LEU A 113 -5.80 0.64 -13.39
N VAL A 114 -5.12 0.10 -12.39
CA VAL A 114 -4.63 -1.30 -12.40
C VAL A 114 -5.79 -2.28 -12.53
N ALA A 115 -6.84 -2.13 -11.72
CA ALA A 115 -8.00 -3.01 -11.77
C ALA A 115 -8.76 -2.93 -13.11
N ALA A 116 -8.73 -1.77 -13.76
CA ALA A 116 -9.28 -1.56 -15.10
C ALA A 116 -8.35 -2.07 -16.25
N GLY A 117 -7.14 -2.58 -15.91
CA GLY A 117 -6.18 -3.07 -16.91
C GLY A 117 -5.43 -1.97 -17.67
N VAL A 118 -5.59 -0.71 -17.29
CA VAL A 118 -4.93 0.45 -17.92
C VAL A 118 -3.46 0.52 -17.54
N VAL A 119 -3.15 0.23 -16.28
CA VAL A 119 -1.78 0.21 -15.74
C VAL A 119 -1.39 -1.24 -15.46
N LYS A 120 -0.29 -1.67 -16.05
CA LYS A 120 0.33 -2.98 -15.79
C LYS A 120 1.49 -2.82 -14.80
N LYS A 121 1.96 -3.96 -14.25
CA LYS A 121 3.18 -4.01 -13.44
C LYS A 121 4.32 -3.33 -14.21
N PRO A 122 4.98 -2.32 -13.65
CA PRO A 122 6.04 -1.63 -14.36
C PRO A 122 7.19 -2.60 -14.64
N ASP A 123 7.68 -2.60 -15.86
CA ASP A 123 8.94 -3.26 -16.20
C ASP A 123 10.07 -2.39 -15.63
N CYS A 124 10.50 -2.73 -14.42
CA CYS A 124 11.53 -1.98 -13.70
C CYS A 124 12.93 -2.33 -14.22
N GLY A 125 13.14 -2.19 -15.50
CA GLY A 125 14.49 -2.07 -16.05
C GLY A 125 15.17 -0.87 -15.42
N ILE A 126 16.25 -1.11 -14.67
CA ILE A 126 17.03 -0.04 -14.04
C ILE A 126 17.65 0.78 -15.17
N ARG A 127 17.00 1.88 -15.50
CA ARG A 127 17.76 2.99 -16.11
C ARG A 127 18.37 3.71 -14.92
N ALA A 128 19.68 3.51 -14.76
CA ALA A 128 20.46 4.32 -13.84
C ALA A 128 20.11 5.77 -14.11
N ALA A 129 19.44 6.41 -13.18
CA ALA A 129 19.21 7.83 -13.29
C ALA A 129 20.58 8.49 -13.18
N VAL A 130 20.91 9.35 -14.13
CA VAL A 130 22.04 10.24 -14.04
C VAL A 130 21.67 11.30 -13.00
N SER A 131 21.78 10.94 -11.72
CA SER A 131 21.57 11.84 -10.60
C SER A 131 22.92 12.14 -9.98
N ALA A 132 23.11 13.37 -9.54
CA ALA A 132 24.29 13.80 -8.79
C ALA A 132 24.42 13.12 -7.42
N ASP A 133 23.38 12.41 -7.00
CA ASP A 133 23.29 11.75 -5.70
C ASP A 133 23.56 10.25 -5.86
N THR A 134 24.56 9.74 -5.14
CA THR A 134 24.96 8.33 -5.22
C THR A 134 23.93 7.44 -4.50
N PRO A 135 23.50 6.33 -5.12
CA PRO A 135 22.70 5.33 -4.45
C PRO A 135 23.37 4.79 -3.19
N VAL A 136 22.59 4.47 -2.17
CA VAL A 136 23.04 3.93 -0.89
C VAL A 136 22.67 2.46 -0.78
N ASP A 137 23.57 1.62 -0.28
CA ASP A 137 23.34 0.19 -0.07
C ASP A 137 23.43 -0.21 1.42
N GLY A 138 22.99 -1.44 1.73
CA GLY A 138 23.03 -2.00 3.07
C GLY A 138 22.00 -1.40 4.02
N GLU A 139 22.26 -1.46 5.33
CA GLU A 139 21.30 -1.02 6.37
C GLU A 139 21.03 0.50 6.37
N ALA A 140 21.85 1.29 5.70
CA ALA A 140 21.67 2.74 5.63
C ALA A 140 20.35 3.13 4.93
N VAL A 141 19.85 2.30 4.00
CA VAL A 141 18.55 2.52 3.34
C VAL A 141 17.36 2.43 4.30
N LEU A 142 17.52 1.74 5.44
CA LEU A 142 16.47 1.53 6.46
C LEU A 142 16.36 2.67 7.49
N GLN A 143 17.12 3.73 7.32
CA GLN A 143 17.07 4.87 8.25
C GLN A 143 15.87 5.77 7.97
N GLU A 144 15.33 6.38 9.03
CA GLU A 144 14.24 7.37 8.96
C GLU A 144 13.04 6.92 8.11
N LEU A 145 12.59 5.69 8.29
CA LEU A 145 11.44 5.16 7.57
C LEU A 145 10.13 5.76 8.08
N PRO A 146 9.15 6.03 7.20
CA PRO A 146 7.82 6.53 7.58
C PRO A 146 7.11 5.72 8.65
N SER A 147 7.26 4.38 8.67
CA SER A 147 6.65 3.51 9.67
C SER A 147 7.44 3.42 10.98
N ALA A 148 8.54 4.16 11.14
CA ALA A 148 9.35 4.12 12.34
C ALA A 148 8.53 4.43 13.61
N GLY A 149 8.55 3.50 14.60
CA GLY A 149 7.75 3.61 15.83
C GLY A 149 6.39 2.93 15.81
N MET A 150 5.91 2.47 14.66
CA MET A 150 4.67 1.68 14.60
C MET A 150 4.91 0.23 15.04
N ARG A 151 4.13 -0.23 16.04
CA ARG A 151 4.26 -1.57 16.62
C ARG A 151 3.15 -2.55 16.21
N GLU A 152 2.18 -2.13 15.44
CA GLU A 152 1.07 -3.00 15.07
C GLU A 152 1.53 -4.14 14.17
N GLY A 153 1.31 -5.36 14.66
CA GLY A 153 1.51 -6.58 13.92
C GLY A 153 0.37 -6.86 12.91
N MET A 154 0.57 -7.91 12.13
CA MET A 154 -0.44 -8.46 11.25
C MET A 154 -1.63 -8.98 12.07
N ARG A 155 -2.85 -8.60 11.70
CA ARG A 155 -4.08 -9.16 12.25
C ARG A 155 -4.59 -10.27 11.34
N LEU A 156 -4.87 -11.44 11.91
CA LEU A 156 -5.50 -12.51 11.15
C LEU A 156 -6.97 -12.15 10.86
N PRO A 157 -7.47 -12.46 9.65
CA PRO A 157 -8.88 -12.30 9.35
C PRO A 157 -9.73 -13.16 10.28
N SER A 158 -10.90 -12.66 10.69
CA SER A 158 -11.81 -13.44 11.53
C SER A 158 -12.41 -14.61 10.76
N LEU A 159 -12.74 -15.71 11.46
CA LEU A 159 -13.43 -16.88 10.88
C LEU A 159 -14.71 -16.50 10.11
N LYS A 160 -15.44 -15.49 10.57
CA LYS A 160 -16.64 -14.98 9.87
C LYS A 160 -16.29 -14.33 8.52
N GLN A 161 -15.14 -13.73 8.40
CA GLN A 161 -14.66 -13.14 7.13
C GLN A 161 -14.17 -14.23 6.16
N LEU A 162 -13.56 -15.30 6.69
CA LEU A 162 -13.10 -16.44 5.90
C LEU A 162 -14.24 -17.38 5.50
N GLY A 163 -15.19 -17.67 6.41
CA GLY A 163 -16.30 -18.60 6.17
C GLY A 163 -17.42 -18.08 5.25
N ARG A 164 -17.48 -16.78 4.99
CA ARG A 164 -18.38 -16.21 3.96
C ARG A 164 -17.87 -16.44 2.53
N GLY A 165 -16.67 -17.00 2.38
CA GLY A 165 -15.97 -17.15 1.10
C GLY A 165 -16.33 -18.39 0.28
N GLU A 166 -17.38 -19.14 0.61
CA GLU A 166 -17.74 -20.34 -0.19
C GLU A 166 -18.13 -20.03 -1.64
N LYS A 167 -18.43 -18.78 -2.00
CA LYS A 167 -18.72 -18.35 -3.38
C LYS A 167 -18.16 -16.98 -3.77
N GLU A 168 -17.65 -16.19 -2.83
CA GLU A 168 -17.14 -14.85 -3.11
C GLU A 168 -15.72 -14.69 -2.56
N ASN A 169 -14.87 -14.01 -3.34
CA ASN A 169 -13.55 -13.59 -2.88
C ASN A 169 -13.71 -12.85 -1.53
N PRO A 170 -13.05 -13.27 -0.43
CA PRO A 170 -13.18 -12.63 0.88
C PRO A 170 -12.77 -11.15 0.87
N VAL A 171 -12.12 -10.71 -0.19
CA VAL A 171 -11.77 -9.31 -0.43
C VAL A 171 -12.93 -8.60 -1.12
N LYS A 172 -13.46 -7.56 -0.49
CA LYS A 172 -14.57 -6.75 -1.00
C LYS A 172 -14.14 -5.98 -2.25
N LYS A 173 -14.46 -6.48 -3.43
CA LYS A 173 -14.17 -5.82 -4.71
C LYS A 173 -14.87 -4.47 -4.78
N GLY A 174 -14.20 -3.48 -5.38
CA GLY A 174 -14.75 -2.14 -5.58
C GLY A 174 -14.65 -1.20 -4.37
N SER A 175 -14.16 -1.64 -3.21
CA SER A 175 -13.86 -0.76 -2.09
C SER A 175 -12.48 -0.09 -2.26
N ASP A 176 -12.28 1.10 -1.69
CA ASP A 176 -10.96 1.75 -1.69
C ASP A 176 -9.88 0.86 -1.11
N ARG A 177 -10.22 0.05 -0.09
CA ARG A 177 -9.31 -0.92 0.50
C ARG A 177 -8.87 -2.00 -0.49
N TYR A 178 -9.78 -2.47 -1.33
CA TYR A 178 -9.45 -3.40 -2.42
C TYR A 178 -8.47 -2.77 -3.41
N PHE A 179 -8.68 -1.50 -3.79
CA PHE A 179 -7.78 -0.81 -4.73
C PHE A 179 -6.41 -0.52 -4.13
N GLU A 180 -6.32 -0.22 -2.82
CA GLU A 180 -5.04 -0.14 -2.11
C GLU A 180 -4.27 -1.47 -2.15
N ASP A 181 -4.96 -2.59 -1.91
CA ASP A 181 -4.35 -3.91 -1.94
C ASP A 181 -3.91 -4.28 -3.35
N ARG A 182 -4.72 -3.96 -4.38
CA ARG A 182 -4.34 -4.13 -5.78
C ARG A 182 -3.14 -3.29 -6.17
N TYR A 183 -3.07 -2.04 -5.68
CA TYR A 183 -1.90 -1.20 -5.85
C TYR A 183 -0.65 -1.88 -5.28
N ILE A 184 -0.71 -2.31 -4.01
CA ILE A 184 0.42 -2.95 -3.34
C ILE A 184 0.86 -4.21 -4.10
N GLN A 185 -0.05 -5.11 -4.44
CA GLN A 185 0.28 -6.34 -5.16
C GLN A 185 0.82 -6.12 -6.59
N THR A 186 0.54 -4.96 -7.18
CA THR A 186 1.02 -4.66 -8.55
C THR A 186 2.39 -4.01 -8.53
N PHE A 187 2.64 -3.10 -7.59
CA PHE A 187 3.87 -2.31 -7.56
C PHE A 187 4.97 -2.91 -6.69
N PHE A 188 4.60 -3.81 -5.78
CA PHE A 188 5.56 -4.51 -4.90
C PHE A 188 5.53 -6.00 -5.19
N ARG A 189 6.69 -6.63 -5.10
CA ARG A 189 6.87 -8.06 -5.38
C ARG A 189 6.55 -8.90 -4.16
N ASP A 190 5.97 -10.06 -4.38
CA ASP A 190 6.01 -11.13 -3.40
C ASP A 190 7.27 -12.00 -3.57
N PHE A 191 7.49 -12.90 -2.63
CA PHE A 191 8.67 -13.76 -2.62
C PHE A 191 8.77 -14.74 -3.80
N LEU A 192 7.66 -15.05 -4.48
CA LEU A 192 7.61 -15.95 -5.63
C LEU A 192 7.81 -15.21 -6.96
N ASP A 193 7.70 -13.90 -6.98
CA ASP A 193 7.95 -13.10 -8.18
C ASP A 193 9.43 -13.22 -8.62
N GLU A 194 9.65 -13.20 -9.92
CA GLU A 194 11.00 -13.22 -10.50
C GLU A 194 11.80 -11.98 -10.11
N GLU A 195 13.10 -12.16 -9.95
CA GLU A 195 14.03 -11.10 -9.54
C GLU A 195 14.43 -10.25 -10.75
N THR A 196 13.61 -9.25 -11.10
CA THR A 196 13.82 -8.39 -12.28
C THR A 196 14.58 -7.09 -12.01
N SER A 197 14.74 -6.68 -10.73
CA SER A 197 15.43 -5.44 -10.37
C SER A 197 16.07 -5.54 -8.98
N PRO A 198 17.16 -4.82 -8.70
CA PRO A 198 17.79 -4.78 -7.39
C PRO A 198 16.91 -4.00 -6.41
N VAL A 199 16.06 -4.71 -5.69
CA VAL A 199 15.36 -4.19 -4.52
C VAL A 199 16.05 -4.65 -3.26
N TYR A 200 15.77 -3.99 -2.14
CA TYR A 200 16.37 -4.37 -0.86
C TYR A 200 15.73 -5.65 -0.31
N PHE A 201 14.40 -5.73 -0.31
CA PHE A 201 13.66 -6.91 0.10
C PHE A 201 13.23 -7.74 -1.12
N ARG A 202 13.51 -9.03 -1.11
CA ARG A 202 13.02 -9.96 -2.13
C ARG A 202 11.50 -10.10 -2.03
N GLY A 203 10.97 -10.20 -0.81
CA GLY A 203 9.54 -10.25 -0.50
C GLY A 203 9.05 -8.90 0.03
N GLU A 204 8.74 -7.96 -0.86
CA GLU A 204 8.26 -6.63 -0.49
C GLU A 204 6.85 -6.68 0.12
N VAL A 205 5.95 -7.50 -0.42
CA VAL A 205 4.60 -7.68 0.13
C VAL A 205 4.68 -8.31 1.53
N GLU A 206 5.60 -9.26 1.74
CA GLU A 206 5.86 -9.83 3.06
C GLU A 206 6.43 -8.80 4.05
N TYR A 207 7.24 -7.84 3.56
CA TYR A 207 7.65 -6.72 4.39
C TYR A 207 6.45 -5.84 4.79
N VAL A 208 5.57 -5.49 3.84
CA VAL A 208 4.34 -4.73 4.17
C VAL A 208 3.54 -5.44 5.25
N LEU A 209 3.39 -6.75 5.17
CA LEU A 209 2.67 -7.55 6.15
C LEU A 209 3.37 -7.65 7.50
N ALA A 210 4.69 -7.91 7.52
CA ALA A 210 5.44 -8.24 8.74
C ALA A 210 6.23 -7.07 9.34
N GLY A 211 6.80 -6.16 8.52
CA GLY A 211 7.56 -4.99 8.93
C GLY A 211 8.87 -5.33 9.66
N LYS A 212 9.54 -6.43 9.29
CA LYS A 212 10.82 -6.84 9.88
C LYS A 212 11.99 -6.41 9.01
N LYS A 213 13.17 -6.28 9.61
CA LYS A 213 14.38 -5.80 8.93
C LYS A 213 14.99 -6.80 7.96
N SER A 214 14.57 -8.06 7.97
CA SER A 214 15.11 -9.10 7.10
C SER A 214 14.03 -9.91 6.39
N ASP A 215 14.29 -10.32 5.13
CA ASP A 215 13.40 -11.18 4.34
C ASP A 215 13.04 -12.48 5.06
N LYS A 216 14.04 -13.11 5.71
CA LYS A 216 13.84 -14.36 6.45
C LYS A 216 12.81 -14.22 7.57
N GLU A 217 12.83 -13.10 8.29
CA GLU A 217 11.88 -12.82 9.36
C GLU A 217 10.49 -12.47 8.82
N ASN A 218 10.45 -11.70 7.72
CA ASN A 218 9.20 -11.35 7.04
C ASN A 218 8.50 -12.62 6.56
N GLN A 219 9.19 -13.47 5.82
CA GLN A 219 8.67 -14.75 5.35
C GLN A 219 8.20 -15.66 6.48
N ARG A 220 9.02 -15.79 7.55
CA ARG A 220 8.65 -16.61 8.70
C ARG A 220 7.36 -16.11 9.36
N THR A 221 7.19 -14.78 9.46
CA THR A 221 6.00 -14.17 10.05
C THR A 221 4.77 -14.41 9.18
N VAL A 222 4.87 -14.20 7.88
CA VAL A 222 3.79 -14.45 6.92
C VAL A 222 3.45 -15.95 6.88
N LYS A 223 4.44 -16.84 6.83
CA LYS A 223 4.21 -18.29 6.87
C LYS A 223 3.45 -18.72 8.11
N ARG A 224 3.79 -18.16 9.29
CA ARG A 224 3.03 -18.47 10.54
C ARG A 224 1.58 -18.01 10.44
N ALA A 225 1.33 -16.84 9.87
CA ALA A 225 -0.03 -16.33 9.67
C ALA A 225 -0.83 -17.21 8.72
N LEU A 226 -0.24 -17.63 7.60
CA LEU A 226 -0.84 -18.57 6.64
C LEU A 226 -1.13 -19.91 7.29
N MET A 227 -0.15 -20.47 8.03
CA MET A 227 -0.35 -21.74 8.76
C MET A 227 -1.51 -21.64 9.75
N THR A 228 -1.58 -20.58 10.55
CA THR A 228 -2.68 -20.39 11.51
C THR A 228 -4.03 -20.30 10.79
N MET A 229 -4.12 -19.52 9.73
CA MET A 229 -5.33 -19.40 8.92
C MET A 229 -5.74 -20.74 8.30
N ARG A 230 -4.79 -21.46 7.69
CA ARG A 230 -5.05 -22.76 7.07
C ARG A 230 -5.44 -23.82 8.11
N THR A 231 -4.77 -23.85 9.28
CA THR A 231 -5.14 -24.78 10.36
C THR A 231 -6.60 -24.61 10.77
N VAL A 232 -7.05 -23.37 10.90
CA VAL A 232 -8.44 -23.08 11.27
C VAL A 232 -9.42 -23.52 10.18
N LEU A 233 -9.13 -23.25 8.91
CA LEU A 233 -9.98 -23.66 7.77
C LEU A 233 -10.00 -25.19 7.63
N ASN A 234 -8.86 -25.84 7.76
CA ASN A 234 -8.74 -27.29 7.69
C ASN A 234 -9.46 -27.98 8.87
N LEU A 235 -9.36 -27.40 10.08
CA LEU A 235 -10.12 -27.90 11.22
C LEU A 235 -11.63 -27.77 11.00
N ALA A 236 -12.09 -26.64 10.44
CA ALA A 236 -13.51 -26.47 10.11
C ALA A 236 -13.99 -27.53 9.11
N TYR A 237 -13.16 -27.92 8.15
CA TYR A 237 -13.45 -29.02 7.23
C TYR A 237 -13.54 -30.36 7.93
N ILE A 238 -12.56 -30.73 8.78
CA ILE A 238 -12.60 -31.98 9.58
C ILE A 238 -13.90 -32.07 10.39
N LEU A 239 -14.29 -30.95 11.05
CA LEU A 239 -15.48 -30.90 11.88
C LEU A 239 -16.79 -30.96 11.07
N LYS A 240 -16.78 -30.62 9.79
CA LYS A 240 -17.95 -30.66 8.90
C LYS A 240 -18.10 -32.05 8.25
N GLU A 241 -17.01 -32.75 7.97
CA GLU A 241 -16.99 -34.02 7.24
C GLU A 241 -17.15 -35.20 8.19
N PRO A 242 -18.30 -35.97 8.12
CA PRO A 242 -18.57 -37.07 9.05
C PRO A 242 -17.52 -38.19 9.03
N GLU A 243 -16.98 -38.52 7.85
CA GLU A 243 -15.96 -39.55 7.70
C GLU A 243 -14.66 -39.18 8.43
N MET A 244 -14.23 -37.94 8.33
CA MET A 244 -13.03 -37.45 9.02
C MET A 244 -13.22 -37.43 10.54
N LYS A 245 -14.40 -37.04 11.01
CA LYS A 245 -14.77 -37.12 12.43
C LYS A 245 -14.73 -38.56 12.95
N ALA A 246 -15.28 -39.50 12.19
CA ALA A 246 -15.25 -40.92 12.57
C ALA A 246 -13.81 -41.45 12.65
N LYS A 247 -12.95 -41.11 11.70
CA LYS A 247 -11.52 -41.48 11.71
C LYS A 247 -10.78 -40.93 12.92
N THR A 248 -11.00 -39.66 13.26
CA THR A 248 -10.35 -39.03 14.43
C THR A 248 -10.88 -39.57 15.75
N ALA A 249 -12.17 -39.91 15.83
CA ALA A 249 -12.77 -40.56 17.01
C ALA A 249 -12.20 -41.97 17.23
N ALA A 250 -12.08 -42.77 16.16
CA ALA A 250 -11.47 -44.10 16.22
C ALA A 250 -10.00 -44.06 16.66
N ALA A 251 -9.23 -43.11 16.10
CA ALA A 251 -7.85 -42.88 16.49
C ALA A 251 -7.72 -42.48 17.97
N ALA A 252 -8.60 -41.58 18.44
CA ALA A 252 -8.60 -41.14 19.83
C ALA A 252 -8.93 -42.27 20.81
N ALA A 253 -9.87 -43.16 20.46
CA ALA A 253 -10.22 -44.31 21.25
C ALA A 253 -9.05 -45.31 21.41
N LEU A 254 -8.20 -45.41 20.38
CA LEU A 254 -6.99 -46.23 20.44
C LEU A 254 -5.85 -45.60 21.24
N LEU A 255 -5.69 -44.27 21.15
CA LEU A 255 -4.58 -43.56 21.79
C LEU A 255 -4.81 -43.28 23.28
N ALA A 256 -6.03 -42.95 23.67
CA ALA A 256 -6.40 -42.62 25.04
C ALA A 256 -7.88 -42.93 25.31
N PRO A 257 -8.27 -44.16 25.56
CA PRO A 257 -9.68 -44.55 25.76
C PRO A 257 -10.37 -43.79 26.89
N GLU A 258 -9.67 -43.53 27.99
CA GLU A 258 -10.21 -42.85 29.17
C GLU A 258 -10.41 -41.33 28.95
N ALA A 259 -9.68 -40.74 27.99
CA ALA A 259 -9.72 -39.31 27.67
C ALA A 259 -10.13 -39.05 26.20
N GLN A 260 -10.92 -39.92 25.61
CA GLN A 260 -11.27 -39.95 24.18
C GLN A 260 -11.73 -38.57 23.63
N PRO A 261 -12.62 -37.79 24.28
CA PRO A 261 -13.06 -36.50 23.70
C PRO A 261 -11.95 -35.44 23.64
N ALA A 262 -11.05 -35.42 24.63
CA ALA A 262 -9.90 -34.52 24.63
C ALA A 262 -8.86 -34.94 23.60
N MET A 263 -8.59 -36.23 23.51
CA MET A 263 -7.69 -36.80 22.53
C MET A 263 -8.20 -36.59 21.09
N GLN A 264 -9.50 -36.73 20.84
CA GLN A 264 -10.08 -36.48 19.52
C GLN A 264 -9.84 -35.05 19.08
N LYS A 265 -10.07 -34.03 19.94
CA LYS A 265 -9.75 -32.63 19.63
C LYS A 265 -8.26 -32.41 19.36
N ALA A 266 -7.38 -33.09 20.09
CA ALA A 266 -5.94 -33.00 19.86
C ALA A 266 -5.56 -33.58 18.49
N VAL A 267 -6.08 -34.76 18.13
CA VAL A 267 -5.87 -35.42 16.84
C VAL A 267 -6.42 -34.57 15.69
N GLU A 268 -7.63 -34.02 15.82
CA GLU A 268 -8.25 -33.13 14.84
C GLU A 268 -7.38 -31.89 14.59
N THR A 269 -6.93 -31.24 15.66
CA THR A 269 -6.07 -30.06 15.58
C THR A 269 -4.73 -30.37 14.95
N ALA A 270 -4.12 -31.49 15.31
CA ALA A 270 -2.82 -31.88 14.76
C ALA A 270 -2.92 -32.26 13.27
N TRP A 271 -3.99 -32.97 12.87
CA TRP A 271 -4.21 -33.30 11.47
C TRP A 271 -4.47 -32.05 10.64
N ALA A 272 -5.30 -31.11 11.15
CA ALA A 272 -5.52 -29.81 10.52
C ALA A 272 -4.21 -28.99 10.38
N ALA A 273 -3.32 -29.05 11.38
CA ALA A 273 -2.03 -28.37 11.34
C ALA A 273 -1.04 -29.03 10.37
N ALA A 274 -1.03 -30.36 10.28
CA ALA A 274 -0.23 -31.11 9.30
C ALA A 274 -0.66 -30.75 7.86
N GLU A 275 -1.96 -30.72 7.60
CA GLU A 275 -2.50 -30.30 6.30
C GLU A 275 -2.18 -28.82 6.02
N ALA A 276 -2.28 -27.95 7.02
CA ALA A 276 -1.91 -26.53 6.88
C ALA A 276 -0.43 -26.32 6.55
N TRP A 277 0.45 -27.15 7.13
CA TRP A 277 1.87 -27.16 6.77
C TRP A 277 2.06 -27.56 5.30
N ASN A 278 1.37 -28.61 4.85
CA ASN A 278 1.39 -29.06 3.46
C ASN A 278 0.89 -27.95 2.52
N ASP A 279 -0.23 -27.34 2.85
CA ASP A 279 -0.80 -26.20 2.10
C ASP A 279 0.20 -25.05 1.95
N CYS A 280 0.92 -24.70 3.04
CA CYS A 280 1.94 -23.66 2.98
C CYS A 280 3.13 -24.05 2.10
N GLN A 281 3.50 -25.34 2.04
CA GLN A 281 4.53 -25.80 1.11
C GLN A 281 4.05 -25.73 -0.34
N LEU A 282 2.82 -26.13 -0.60
CA LEU A 282 2.20 -26.02 -1.94
C LEU A 282 2.21 -24.57 -2.42
N LEU A 283 1.71 -23.63 -1.59
CA LEU A 283 1.69 -22.21 -1.91
C LEU A 283 3.10 -21.65 -2.17
N GLN A 284 4.08 -22.00 -1.34
CA GLN A 284 5.47 -21.57 -1.50
C GLN A 284 6.16 -22.16 -2.76
N ASN A 285 5.61 -23.23 -3.34
CA ASN A 285 6.04 -23.81 -4.61
C ASN A 285 5.16 -23.37 -5.79
N GLY A 286 4.40 -22.30 -5.66
CA GLY A 286 3.58 -21.73 -6.73
C GLY A 286 2.32 -22.53 -7.05
N LYS A 287 1.93 -23.49 -6.19
CA LYS A 287 0.72 -24.27 -6.37
C LYS A 287 -0.49 -23.56 -5.79
N LYS A 288 -1.67 -23.94 -6.25
CA LYS A 288 -2.95 -23.41 -5.76
C LYS A 288 -3.48 -24.26 -4.60
N VAL A 289 -4.15 -23.61 -3.66
CA VAL A 289 -4.81 -24.26 -2.53
C VAL A 289 -6.22 -23.66 -2.36
N PRO A 290 -7.29 -24.47 -2.33
CA PRO A 290 -8.65 -23.97 -2.20
C PRO A 290 -8.90 -23.40 -0.80
N TRP A 291 -9.79 -22.41 -0.69
CA TRP A 291 -10.17 -21.86 0.61
C TRP A 291 -10.74 -22.93 1.52
N MET A 292 -11.70 -23.67 1.03
CA MET A 292 -12.27 -24.83 1.71
C MET A 292 -11.80 -26.10 1.00
N LYS A 293 -11.30 -27.04 1.78
CA LYS A 293 -10.88 -28.35 1.28
C LYS A 293 -12.09 -29.22 0.93
N ASP A 294 -11.85 -30.17 0.07
CA ASP A 294 -12.69 -31.32 -0.25
C ASP A 294 -11.87 -32.60 -0.21
N ARG A 295 -12.49 -33.74 -0.48
CA ARG A 295 -11.81 -35.05 -0.47
C ARG A 295 -10.67 -35.13 -1.49
N LYS A 296 -10.74 -34.41 -2.61
CA LYS A 296 -9.73 -34.45 -3.67
C LYS A 296 -8.52 -33.56 -3.35
N SER A 297 -8.76 -32.46 -2.67
CA SER A 297 -7.73 -31.49 -2.31
C SER A 297 -7.06 -31.74 -0.96
N TRP A 298 -7.58 -32.66 -0.15
CA TRP A 298 -6.96 -33.07 1.11
C TRP A 298 -5.80 -34.03 0.83
N ALA A 299 -4.60 -33.71 1.30
CA ALA A 299 -3.37 -34.39 0.91
C ALA A 299 -2.75 -35.25 2.00
N THR A 300 -2.95 -34.92 3.29
CA THR A 300 -2.28 -35.61 4.39
C THR A 300 -3.07 -36.81 4.91
N ASP A 301 -2.32 -37.84 5.28
CA ASP A 301 -2.87 -39.07 5.88
C ASP A 301 -2.85 -39.01 7.41
N LEU A 302 -3.95 -39.45 8.05
CA LEU A 302 -4.09 -39.46 9.50
C LEU A 302 -3.09 -40.42 10.19
N GLU A 303 -2.76 -41.57 9.57
CA GLU A 303 -1.82 -42.51 10.15
C GLU A 303 -0.42 -41.93 10.29
N SER A 304 0.02 -41.12 9.31
CA SER A 304 1.32 -40.44 9.36
C SER A 304 1.38 -39.42 10.49
N VAL A 305 0.28 -38.72 10.76
CA VAL A 305 0.15 -37.79 11.89
C VAL A 305 0.21 -38.53 13.22
N ILE A 306 -0.52 -39.65 13.37
CA ILE A 306 -0.51 -40.49 14.60
C ILE A 306 0.87 -41.06 14.86
N ARG A 307 1.58 -41.56 13.85
CA ARG A 307 2.96 -42.02 13.97
C ARG A 307 3.91 -40.96 14.51
N SER A 308 3.72 -39.68 14.12
CA SER A 308 4.52 -38.57 14.64
C SER A 308 4.29 -38.35 16.14
N PHE A 309 3.06 -38.48 16.64
CA PHE A 309 2.75 -38.41 18.08
C PHE A 309 3.43 -39.53 18.90
N SER A 310 3.50 -40.71 18.35
CA SER A 310 4.14 -41.87 19.02
C SER A 310 5.66 -41.77 19.04
N ALA A 311 6.26 -41.12 18.03
CA ALA A 311 7.69 -40.89 17.93
C ALA A 311 8.22 -39.76 18.84
N GLU A 312 7.38 -38.82 19.24
CA GLU A 312 7.78 -37.67 20.11
C GLU A 312 8.04 -38.07 21.57
N LYS A 313 7.65 -39.25 22.01
CA LYS A 313 8.10 -39.81 23.32
C LYS A 313 9.61 -40.09 23.38
N GLY A 314 10.33 -40.00 22.27
CA GLY A 314 11.77 -40.13 22.15
C GLY A 314 12.41 -39.05 21.27
N LYS A 315 12.74 -37.88 21.88
CA LYS A 315 13.56 -36.80 21.31
C LYS A 315 13.12 -36.22 19.95
N SER A 316 12.59 -35.02 20.05
CA SER A 316 12.57 -33.94 19.07
C SER A 316 13.44 -34.14 17.82
N SER A 317 12.86 -34.67 16.76
CA SER A 317 13.45 -34.55 15.43
C SER A 317 12.38 -34.25 14.34
N LEU A 318 11.60 -33.19 14.53
CA LEU A 318 10.84 -32.51 13.44
C LEU A 318 11.75 -31.96 12.33
N LYS A 319 13.04 -32.38 12.28
CA LYS A 319 14.02 -31.88 11.29
C LYS A 319 14.15 -32.72 10.02
N LYS A 320 13.52 -33.88 9.90
CA LYS A 320 13.40 -34.53 8.59
C LYS A 320 12.22 -33.95 7.88
N ARG A 321 12.49 -33.04 6.89
CA ARG A 321 11.54 -32.54 5.93
C ARG A 321 10.87 -33.73 5.24
N THR A 322 9.67 -34.09 5.70
CA THR A 322 8.78 -34.93 4.89
C THR A 322 8.49 -34.16 3.61
N PRO A 323 8.67 -34.76 2.42
CA PRO A 323 8.26 -34.11 1.20
C PRO A 323 6.77 -33.72 1.30
N TYR A 324 6.40 -32.55 0.81
CA TYR A 324 4.98 -32.19 0.75
C TYR A 324 4.26 -33.08 -0.27
N VAL A 325 3.00 -33.32 -0.02
CA VAL A 325 2.15 -34.12 -0.91
C VAL A 325 1.38 -33.18 -1.80
N ASP A 326 1.55 -33.34 -3.12
CA ASP A 326 0.80 -32.56 -4.12
C ASP A 326 -0.48 -33.34 -4.51
N PRO A 327 -1.67 -32.84 -4.20
CA PRO A 327 -2.93 -33.48 -4.58
C PRO A 327 -3.24 -33.38 -6.08
N GLY A 328 -2.36 -32.73 -6.86
CA GLY A 328 -2.53 -32.54 -8.30
C GLY A 328 -3.20 -31.21 -8.64
N ASN A 329 -3.93 -31.19 -9.74
CA ASN A 329 -4.53 -29.97 -10.27
C ASN A 329 -5.78 -29.60 -9.45
N VAL A 330 -5.61 -28.70 -8.49
CA VAL A 330 -6.67 -28.21 -7.59
C VAL A 330 -6.96 -26.76 -7.95
N ASP A 331 -8.24 -26.43 -8.06
CA ASP A 331 -8.66 -25.05 -8.29
C ASP A 331 -8.71 -24.25 -6.97
N GLY A 332 -8.19 -23.02 -6.99
CA GLY A 332 -8.11 -22.18 -5.79
C GLY A 332 -7.17 -21.01 -5.99
N PRO A 333 -7.04 -20.16 -4.96
CA PRO A 333 -6.06 -19.08 -4.99
C PRO A 333 -4.63 -19.60 -4.88
N ASP A 334 -3.72 -18.88 -5.48
CA ASP A 334 -2.28 -19.01 -5.34
C ASP A 334 -1.74 -18.27 -4.10
N TYR A 335 -0.43 -18.19 -3.96
CA TYR A 335 0.24 -17.49 -2.87
C TYR A 335 -0.17 -16.02 -2.80
N GLY A 336 -0.15 -15.31 -3.93
CA GLY A 336 -0.55 -13.90 -4.02
C GLY A 336 -2.01 -13.67 -3.60
N GLY A 337 -2.92 -14.59 -3.93
CA GLY A 337 -4.32 -14.57 -3.48
C GLY A 337 -4.46 -14.70 -1.96
N TYR A 338 -3.62 -15.50 -1.32
CA TYR A 338 -3.56 -15.61 0.15
C TYR A 338 -2.98 -14.35 0.79
N LEU A 339 -1.94 -13.75 0.20
CA LEU A 339 -1.38 -12.47 0.66
C LEU A 339 -2.41 -11.35 0.56
N ALA A 340 -3.26 -11.34 -0.49
CA ALA A 340 -4.33 -10.37 -0.64
C ALA A 340 -5.29 -10.35 0.55
N VAL A 341 -5.65 -11.54 1.06
CA VAL A 341 -6.53 -11.66 2.23
C VAL A 341 -5.85 -11.12 3.49
N LEU A 342 -4.56 -11.41 3.67
CA LEU A 342 -3.80 -10.86 4.80
C LEU A 342 -3.66 -9.34 4.71
N LEU A 343 -3.37 -8.79 3.52
CA LEU A 343 -3.33 -7.34 3.27
C LEU A 343 -4.68 -6.69 3.57
N TYR A 344 -5.77 -7.31 3.11
CA TYR A 344 -7.12 -6.80 3.36
C TYR A 344 -7.48 -6.80 4.85
N ALA A 345 -7.03 -7.78 5.61
CA ALA A 345 -7.28 -7.88 7.05
C ALA A 345 -6.39 -6.96 7.90
N MET A 346 -5.25 -6.52 7.37
CA MET A 346 -4.27 -5.70 8.07
C MET A 346 -4.79 -4.30 8.42
N ASN A 347 -4.22 -3.65 9.46
CA ASN A 347 -4.47 -2.24 9.72
C ASN A 347 -4.05 -1.39 8.52
N ARG A 348 -4.96 -0.50 8.12
CA ARG A 348 -4.87 0.26 6.88
C ARG A 348 -3.74 1.29 6.89
N GLU A 349 -3.54 1.98 8.01
CA GLU A 349 -2.49 2.99 8.17
C GLU A 349 -1.10 2.37 8.17
N VAL A 350 -0.93 1.29 8.93
CA VAL A 350 0.33 0.54 9.00
C VAL A 350 0.72 0.00 7.64
N LYS A 351 -0.24 -0.52 6.88
CA LYS A 351 -0.05 -1.01 5.51
C LYS A 351 0.48 0.07 4.58
N ILE A 352 -0.16 1.24 4.60
CA ILE A 352 0.22 2.39 3.77
C ILE A 352 1.60 2.91 4.16
N MET A 353 1.88 3.06 5.46
CA MET A 353 3.20 3.53 5.90
C MET A 353 4.33 2.57 5.52
N ARG A 354 4.12 1.26 5.61
CA ARG A 354 5.11 0.27 5.16
C ARG A 354 5.27 0.24 3.63
N ALA A 355 4.22 0.57 2.88
CA ALA A 355 4.35 0.77 1.44
C ALA A 355 5.22 2.01 1.12
N MET A 356 5.06 3.10 1.88
CA MET A 356 5.94 4.28 1.77
C MET A 356 7.40 3.94 2.13
N ASP A 357 7.63 3.09 3.16
CA ASP A 357 8.97 2.62 3.50
C ASP A 357 9.66 1.95 2.30
N LEU A 358 8.95 1.04 1.63
CA LEU A 358 9.48 0.33 0.47
C LEU A 358 9.83 1.29 -0.67
N ILE A 359 9.00 2.27 -0.92
CA ILE A 359 9.30 3.31 -1.91
C ILE A 359 10.57 4.05 -1.51
N GLN A 360 10.66 4.51 -0.27
CA GLN A 360 11.85 5.23 0.19
C GLN A 360 13.12 4.36 0.13
N ILE A 361 13.04 3.11 0.55
CA ILE A 361 14.16 2.14 0.49
C ILE A 361 14.61 1.94 -0.95
N ASN A 362 13.69 1.65 -1.85
CA ASN A 362 14.02 1.34 -3.24
C ASN A 362 14.47 2.58 -4.01
N MET A 363 13.89 3.75 -3.76
CA MET A 363 14.35 5.01 -4.36
C MET A 363 15.77 5.34 -3.92
N ARG A 364 16.11 5.16 -2.64
CA ARG A 364 17.47 5.35 -2.11
C ARG A 364 18.46 4.37 -2.72
N ARG A 365 18.07 3.12 -2.87
CA ARG A 365 18.94 2.08 -3.40
C ARG A 365 19.18 2.21 -4.91
N CYS A 366 18.16 2.63 -5.66
CA CYS A 366 18.21 2.57 -7.12
C CYS A 366 18.49 3.92 -7.79
N TYR A 367 18.16 5.05 -7.11
CA TYR A 367 18.18 6.36 -7.76
C TYR A 367 18.89 7.44 -6.94
N TYR A 368 18.41 7.76 -5.74
CA TYR A 368 18.83 8.93 -4.96
C TYR A 368 19.10 8.55 -3.50
N GLY A 369 20.34 8.48 -3.07
CA GLY A 369 20.67 8.11 -1.69
C GLY A 369 20.05 9.01 -0.62
N SER A 370 19.81 10.28 -0.94
CA SER A 370 19.16 11.25 -0.05
C SER A 370 17.63 11.21 -0.10
N PHE A 371 16.99 10.38 -0.93
CA PHE A 371 15.54 10.36 -1.11
C PHE A 371 14.80 10.21 0.24
N ARG A 372 13.85 11.11 0.46
CA ARG A 372 12.90 11.05 1.57
C ARG A 372 11.52 11.41 1.05
N ILE A 373 10.58 10.50 1.16
CA ILE A 373 9.21 10.69 0.66
C ILE A 373 8.53 11.92 1.26
N ARG A 374 8.91 12.32 2.48
CA ARG A 374 8.38 13.52 3.15
C ARG A 374 8.75 14.84 2.47
N ASN A 375 9.81 14.84 1.64
CA ASN A 375 10.27 16.02 0.91
C ASN A 375 9.57 16.17 -0.45
N TYR A 376 8.64 15.28 -0.76
CA TYR A 376 7.87 15.30 -1.98
C TYR A 376 6.43 15.71 -1.68
N SER A 377 5.92 16.66 -2.48
CA SER A 377 4.56 17.19 -2.35
C SER A 377 3.71 16.80 -3.56
N CYS A 378 2.45 16.46 -3.32
CA CYS A 378 1.49 16.10 -4.36
C CYS A 378 0.54 17.24 -4.75
N GLY A 379 0.78 18.42 -4.24
CA GLY A 379 0.02 19.64 -4.49
C GLY A 379 0.66 20.81 -3.79
N LEU A 380 0.09 21.98 -3.98
CA LEU A 380 0.50 23.22 -3.32
C LEU A 380 -0.69 24.17 -3.15
N ASP A 381 -0.59 25.03 -2.15
CA ASP A 381 -1.44 26.21 -1.97
C ASP A 381 -0.55 27.44 -2.06
N ALA A 382 -0.87 28.35 -3.00
CA ALA A 382 -0.12 29.57 -3.22
C ALA A 382 -0.98 30.78 -2.89
N GLU A 383 -0.49 31.68 -2.06
CA GLU A 383 -1.05 32.99 -1.83
C GLU A 383 -0.27 34.03 -2.67
N LEU A 384 -0.95 34.68 -3.58
CA LEU A 384 -0.39 35.76 -4.43
C LEU A 384 -0.83 37.10 -3.89
N LYS A 385 0.10 38.05 -3.75
CA LYS A 385 -0.19 39.44 -3.36
C LYS A 385 -0.13 40.35 -4.58
N ILE A 386 -1.28 40.90 -4.95
CA ILE A 386 -1.44 41.70 -6.18
C ILE A 386 -2.32 42.90 -5.89
N ASN A 387 -1.82 44.13 -6.20
CA ASN A 387 -2.51 45.40 -5.97
C ASN A 387 -3.08 45.53 -4.54
N GLY A 388 -2.32 45.09 -3.51
CA GLY A 388 -2.75 45.07 -2.12
C GLY A 388 -3.80 44.04 -1.77
N SER A 389 -4.19 43.17 -2.70
CA SER A 389 -5.14 42.08 -2.47
C SER A 389 -4.43 40.73 -2.43
N ARG A 390 -5.01 39.77 -1.69
CA ARG A 390 -4.55 38.39 -1.66
C ARG A 390 -5.43 37.52 -2.56
N VAL A 391 -4.80 36.66 -3.32
CA VAL A 391 -5.44 35.67 -4.19
C VAL A 391 -4.87 34.31 -3.83
N HIS A 392 -5.72 33.39 -3.37
CA HIS A 392 -5.33 32.01 -3.05
C HIS A 392 -5.59 31.11 -4.23
N VAL A 393 -4.62 30.28 -4.54
CA VAL A 393 -4.66 29.32 -5.64
C VAL A 393 -4.19 27.97 -5.12
N ARG A 394 -5.03 26.97 -5.27
CA ARG A 394 -4.75 25.61 -4.81
C ARG A 394 -4.79 24.63 -5.97
N LYS A 395 -3.78 23.78 -6.07
CA LYS A 395 -3.72 22.73 -7.09
C LYS A 395 -3.07 21.46 -6.53
N MET A 396 -3.57 20.29 -6.97
CA MET A 396 -2.99 18.99 -6.69
C MET A 396 -3.23 18.03 -7.86
N TYR A 397 -2.44 16.90 -7.92
CA TYR A 397 -2.55 15.87 -8.96
C TYR A 397 -3.88 15.13 -8.95
#